data_76f2a1249e18e9541f485a99af2fb551
#
_entry.id   76f2a1249e18e9541f485a99af2fb551
#
_cell.length_a   1.000
_cell.length_b   1.000
_cell.length_c   1.000
_cell.angle_alpha   90.00
_cell.angle_beta   90.00
_cell.angle_gamma   90.00
#
_symmetry.space_group_name_H-M   'P 1'
#
loop_
_entity.id
_entity.type
_entity.pdbx_description
1 polymer ?
#
loop_
_entity_poly.entity_id
_entity_poly.type
_entity_poly.pdbx_seq_one_letter_code
_entity_poly.pdbx_strand_id
1 'polypeptide(L)'
;MAVRPAGRSSDPLIVGVASLVGRPNDPTSPDAVGWMTEAAAAALAEVSGSAGGSAEVGWVGVAEGTWRCSDAGAVIAERLRLGGGKPVHTVRADVGILQQRLIAEASAAIARGQVGAALIIGGESRARDRAIVKAGGEATQTPGPDGAEPDEVIHPAGELMSEVELERDLATPATQYAIVEDALAQADGIDRAALRRRLGELWFGFAAVAADNPTAWDRSAPSGRTIVATEGGNRMVADPYTRSLCSQWNVDAASALVLTSVEVADRLGVPPGQRIAVEATVESNLILPLPQRAELQRWPAFEVVAGALATHCGVPVDGGLGAEVVDLYACFPSAVQVQARALGLPLDAARLTVTGGMTFAGGPLNNAALASTVAVVERLRHLATAGGSARGLVTAISGMLTKPGAMMLSSSTSPTRFAALDVTDEATDRSPALPVDPDLAGEAVIVGATVIPTFEGIRRAVAVVGSTASGGVRRRSVVTSDRDVVASSIAELGGAGRVVTLDGMGGFNLS
;
A
#
# COMPACT_ATOMS: atom_id res chain seq x y z
N MET A 1 38.93 -12.86 -4.35
CA MET A 1 38.21 -11.68 -4.83
C MET A 1 37.41 -12.10 -6.06
N ALA A 2 36.10 -12.40 -5.91
CA ALA A 2 35.23 -12.68 -7.04
C ALA A 2 34.98 -11.32 -7.77
N VAL A 3 35.32 -11.26 -9.06
CA VAL A 3 35.03 -10.11 -9.91
C VAL A 3 33.48 -10.01 -9.99
N ARG A 4 32.88 -8.98 -9.38
CA ARG A 4 31.45 -8.66 -9.56
C ARG A 4 31.21 -8.46 -11.07
N PRO A 5 30.19 -9.11 -11.66
CA PRO A 5 29.81 -8.79 -13.02
C PRO A 5 29.42 -7.31 -13.06
N ALA A 6 29.99 -6.57 -14.00
CA ALA A 6 29.63 -5.18 -14.24
C ALA A 6 28.13 -5.15 -14.62
N GLY A 7 27.32 -4.35 -13.91
CA GLY A 7 25.95 -4.07 -14.30
C GLY A 7 25.89 -3.59 -15.75
N ARG A 8 24.81 -3.94 -16.46
CA ARG A 8 24.66 -3.47 -17.86
C ARG A 8 24.40 -1.97 -17.84
N SER A 9 24.92 -1.25 -18.82
CA SER A 9 24.87 0.22 -18.89
C SER A 9 23.45 0.82 -18.75
N SER A 10 22.44 0.07 -19.17
CA SER A 10 21.02 0.47 -19.15
C SER A 10 20.21 -0.04 -17.96
N ASP A 11 20.79 -0.78 -16.99
CA ASP A 11 20.04 -1.27 -15.84
C ASP A 11 19.56 -0.09 -14.97
N PRO A 12 18.28 -0.09 -14.51
CA PRO A 12 17.72 1.00 -13.72
C PRO A 12 18.23 0.96 -12.28
N LEU A 13 18.62 2.12 -11.80
CA LEU A 13 19.10 2.37 -10.44
C LEU A 13 18.28 3.47 -9.78
N ILE A 14 17.93 3.30 -8.52
CA ILE A 14 17.52 4.41 -7.65
C ILE A 14 18.78 5.05 -7.10
N VAL A 15 18.95 6.35 -7.35
CA VAL A 15 20.17 7.09 -7.01
C VAL A 15 19.91 8.27 -6.08
N GLY A 16 18.68 8.76 -5.98
CA GLY A 16 18.26 9.81 -5.06
C GLY A 16 16.93 9.47 -4.46
N VAL A 17 16.75 9.71 -3.15
CA VAL A 17 15.51 9.46 -2.43
C VAL A 17 15.27 10.53 -1.39
N ALA A 18 14.01 10.86 -1.14
CA ALA A 18 13.62 11.68 0.00
C ALA A 18 12.20 11.34 0.45
N SER A 19 11.98 11.36 1.75
CA SER A 19 10.65 11.32 2.35
C SER A 19 10.54 12.45 3.37
N LEU A 20 9.50 13.25 3.26
CA LEU A 20 9.22 14.39 4.13
C LEU A 20 7.87 14.18 4.82
N VAL A 21 7.78 14.64 6.07
CA VAL A 21 6.56 14.59 6.86
C VAL A 21 6.32 15.93 7.55
N GLY A 22 5.09 16.44 7.50
CA GLY A 22 4.66 17.65 8.17
C GLY A 22 4.44 17.45 9.67
N ARG A 23 3.87 18.46 10.30
CA ARG A 23 3.47 18.42 11.71
C ARG A 23 1.96 18.37 11.83
N PRO A 24 1.42 17.60 12.78
CA PRO A 24 -0.01 17.60 13.04
C PRO A 24 -0.56 19.00 13.35
N ASN A 25 -1.70 19.33 12.72
CA ASN A 25 -2.43 20.59 12.93
C ASN A 25 -1.63 21.87 12.58
N ASP A 26 -0.72 21.83 11.63
CA ASP A 26 0.00 22.99 11.14
C ASP A 26 -0.67 23.56 9.87
N PRO A 27 -1.48 24.64 9.95
CA PRO A 27 -2.12 25.24 8.79
C PRO A 27 -1.14 26.03 7.91
N THR A 28 0.10 26.22 8.33
CA THR A 28 1.15 26.95 7.57
C THR A 28 2.02 26.03 6.74
N SER A 29 1.85 24.71 6.87
CA SER A 29 2.53 23.71 6.04
C SER A 29 2.28 23.96 4.54
N PRO A 30 3.20 23.57 3.66
CA PRO A 30 2.96 23.56 2.22
C PRO A 30 1.71 22.74 1.85
N ASP A 31 1.11 23.05 0.70
CA ASP A 31 0.14 22.15 0.08
C ASP A 31 0.83 20.90 -0.50
N ALA A 32 0.05 19.96 -1.04
CA ALA A 32 0.61 18.70 -1.54
C ALA A 32 1.66 18.91 -2.64
N VAL A 33 1.43 19.84 -3.58
CA VAL A 33 2.40 20.15 -4.64
C VAL A 33 3.66 20.82 -4.07
N GLY A 34 3.51 21.63 -3.05
CA GLY A 34 4.63 22.20 -2.29
C GLY A 34 5.48 21.13 -1.64
N TRP A 35 4.86 20.21 -0.88
CA TRP A 35 5.55 19.06 -0.26
C TRP A 35 6.25 18.18 -1.29
N MET A 36 5.56 17.86 -2.42
CA MET A 36 6.13 17.08 -3.51
C MET A 36 7.33 17.79 -4.15
N THR A 37 7.28 19.13 -4.30
CA THR A 37 8.40 19.92 -4.83
C THR A 37 9.61 19.86 -3.90
N GLU A 38 9.39 19.99 -2.58
CA GLU A 38 10.47 19.92 -1.58
C GLU A 38 11.10 18.52 -1.51
N ALA A 39 10.28 17.46 -1.55
CA ALA A 39 10.77 16.08 -1.58
C ALA A 39 11.59 15.80 -2.86
N ALA A 40 11.11 16.27 -4.01
CA ALA A 40 11.81 16.16 -5.28
C ALA A 40 13.16 16.91 -5.26
N ALA A 41 13.18 18.13 -4.73
CA ALA A 41 14.43 18.90 -4.57
C ALA A 41 15.44 18.18 -3.67
N ALA A 42 14.98 17.60 -2.55
CA ALA A 42 15.82 16.85 -1.63
C ALA A 42 16.39 15.57 -2.29
N ALA A 43 15.58 14.81 -3.00
CA ALA A 43 16.02 13.61 -3.72
C ALA A 43 17.04 13.93 -4.85
N LEU A 44 16.83 15.02 -5.58
CA LEU A 44 17.76 15.50 -6.61
C LEU A 44 19.07 15.99 -6.01
N ALA A 45 19.05 16.60 -4.83
CA ALA A 45 20.26 17.05 -4.13
C ALA A 45 21.22 15.91 -3.76
N GLU A 46 20.70 14.70 -3.54
CA GLU A 46 21.51 13.50 -3.32
C GLU A 46 22.30 13.07 -4.56
N VAL A 47 21.76 13.33 -5.77
CA VAL A 47 22.33 12.79 -7.03
C VAL A 47 23.57 13.54 -7.45
N SER A 48 23.63 14.83 -7.16
CA SER A 48 24.80 15.64 -7.53
C SER A 48 24.88 16.88 -6.66
N GLY A 49 26.03 17.19 -6.14
CA GLY A 49 26.37 18.54 -5.67
C GLY A 49 26.37 19.59 -6.79
N SER A 50 25.75 19.32 -7.95
CA SER A 50 25.77 20.20 -9.12
C SER A 50 24.43 20.12 -9.91
N ALA A 51 24.13 21.16 -10.68
CA ALA A 51 22.97 21.30 -11.55
C ALA A 51 22.78 20.18 -12.62
N GLY A 52 23.70 19.22 -12.68
CA GLY A 52 23.69 18.14 -13.67
C GLY A 52 22.55 17.13 -13.51
N GLY A 53 22.20 16.78 -12.28
CA GLY A 53 21.15 15.77 -12.02
C GLY A 53 19.76 16.20 -12.52
N SER A 54 19.36 17.44 -12.27
CA SER A 54 18.07 17.98 -12.73
C SER A 54 17.98 18.06 -14.26
N ALA A 55 19.10 18.33 -14.95
CA ALA A 55 19.13 18.45 -16.41
C ALA A 55 18.94 17.08 -17.12
N GLU A 56 19.24 15.98 -16.48
CA GLU A 56 19.07 14.62 -17.02
C GLU A 56 17.63 14.10 -16.88
N VAL A 57 16.79 14.68 -16.00
CA VAL A 57 15.42 14.24 -15.78
C VAL A 57 14.56 14.60 -16.97
N GLY A 58 14.24 13.61 -17.78
CA GLY A 58 13.35 13.74 -18.95
C GLY A 58 11.94 13.16 -18.74
N TRP A 59 11.68 12.58 -17.56
CA TRP A 59 10.39 11.93 -17.24
C TRP A 59 10.00 12.19 -15.78
N VAL A 60 8.76 12.60 -15.53
CA VAL A 60 8.22 12.85 -14.19
C VAL A 60 6.92 12.09 -14.02
N GLY A 61 6.90 11.13 -13.09
CA GLY A 61 5.71 10.39 -12.71
C GLY A 61 5.15 10.86 -11.37
N VAL A 62 3.85 11.15 -11.34
CA VAL A 62 3.15 11.60 -10.14
C VAL A 62 2.05 10.63 -9.77
N ALA A 63 2.07 10.12 -8.53
CA ALA A 63 0.95 9.36 -7.98
C ALA A 63 -0.14 10.35 -7.58
N GLU A 64 -1.34 10.22 -8.17
CA GLU A 64 -2.49 11.07 -7.87
C GLU A 64 -2.88 10.97 -6.40
N GLY A 65 -3.22 12.10 -5.80
CA GLY A 65 -3.69 12.21 -4.43
C GLY A 65 -5.09 12.82 -4.33
N THR A 66 -5.44 13.33 -3.15
CA THR A 66 -6.71 14.02 -2.91
C THR A 66 -6.67 15.51 -3.28
N TRP A 67 -5.55 16.00 -3.73
CA TRP A 67 -5.30 17.37 -4.17
C TRP A 67 -5.85 17.60 -5.60
N ARG A 68 -5.97 18.88 -5.96
CA ARG A 68 -6.48 19.32 -7.28
C ARG A 68 -5.41 20.15 -7.99
N CYS A 69 -4.65 19.50 -8.86
CA CYS A 69 -3.70 20.15 -9.76
C CYS A 69 -3.76 19.39 -11.09
N SER A 70 -4.03 20.06 -12.20
CA SER A 70 -4.23 19.36 -13.48
C SER A 70 -2.98 18.59 -13.90
N ASP A 71 -1.80 19.19 -13.79
CA ASP A 71 -0.50 18.53 -14.02
C ASP A 71 0.52 18.98 -12.96
N ALA A 72 0.57 18.23 -11.85
CA ALA A 72 1.54 18.48 -10.79
C ALA A 72 2.99 18.18 -11.25
N GLY A 73 3.16 17.25 -12.20
CA GLY A 73 4.46 16.92 -12.80
C GLY A 73 5.06 18.11 -13.53
N ALA A 74 4.27 18.80 -14.36
CA ALA A 74 4.71 19.99 -15.08
C ALA A 74 5.05 21.14 -14.13
N VAL A 75 4.21 21.39 -13.10
CA VAL A 75 4.49 22.41 -12.07
C VAL A 75 5.82 22.14 -11.36
N ILE A 76 6.08 20.89 -10.97
CA ILE A 76 7.31 20.52 -10.28
C ILE A 76 8.51 20.60 -11.23
N ALA A 77 8.36 20.15 -12.49
CA ALA A 77 9.41 20.23 -13.50
C ALA A 77 9.83 21.69 -13.77
N GLU A 78 8.88 22.60 -13.84
CA GLU A 78 9.13 24.04 -14.00
C GLU A 78 9.85 24.62 -12.78
N ARG A 79 9.32 24.40 -11.57
CA ARG A 79 9.89 24.92 -10.31
C ARG A 79 11.34 24.47 -10.11
N LEU A 80 11.65 23.22 -10.48
CA LEU A 80 12.98 22.62 -10.31
C LEU A 80 13.85 22.73 -11.56
N ARG A 81 13.35 23.35 -12.64
CA ARG A 81 14.06 23.52 -13.93
C ARG A 81 14.62 22.22 -14.47
N LEU A 82 13.75 21.16 -14.48
CA LEU A 82 14.13 19.86 -14.98
C LEU A 82 14.35 19.86 -16.51
N GLY A 83 14.98 18.82 -17.02
CA GLY A 83 15.17 18.59 -18.47
C GLY A 83 16.27 19.38 -19.14
N GLY A 84 16.96 20.29 -18.44
CA GLY A 84 18.06 21.09 -19.04
C GLY A 84 17.66 21.91 -20.26
N GLY A 85 16.42 22.40 -20.30
CA GLY A 85 15.85 23.16 -21.43
C GLY A 85 15.16 22.30 -22.50
N LYS A 86 15.06 20.97 -22.30
CA LYS A 86 14.26 20.06 -23.13
C LYS A 86 12.90 19.82 -22.49
N PRO A 87 11.88 19.44 -23.27
CA PRO A 87 10.60 19.00 -22.71
C PRO A 87 10.77 17.83 -21.74
N VAL A 88 10.00 17.85 -20.66
CA VAL A 88 9.93 16.76 -19.68
C VAL A 88 8.59 16.06 -19.88
N HIS A 89 8.62 14.76 -20.09
CA HIS A 89 7.41 13.94 -20.23
C HIS A 89 6.77 13.74 -18.87
N THR A 90 5.48 14.10 -18.72
CA THR A 90 4.75 14.00 -17.48
C THR A 90 3.74 12.86 -17.51
N VAL A 91 3.69 12.08 -16.42
CA VAL A 91 2.80 10.92 -16.29
C VAL A 91 2.09 11.00 -14.95
N ARG A 92 0.77 10.82 -14.93
CA ARG A 92 -0.03 10.68 -13.73
C ARG A 92 -0.57 9.25 -13.60
N ALA A 93 -0.39 8.64 -12.45
CA ALA A 93 -1.06 7.39 -12.11
C ALA A 93 -2.26 7.71 -11.21
N ASP A 94 -3.48 7.45 -11.70
CA ASP A 94 -4.71 7.72 -10.99
C ASP A 94 -4.86 6.86 -9.74
N VAL A 95 -5.70 7.31 -8.79
CA VAL A 95 -6.08 6.49 -7.62
C VAL A 95 -6.67 5.17 -8.10
N GLY A 96 -6.16 4.07 -7.54
CA GLY A 96 -6.50 2.72 -8.01
C GLY A 96 -5.41 2.03 -8.83
N ILE A 97 -4.36 2.76 -9.22
CA ILE A 97 -3.11 2.21 -9.76
C ILE A 97 -2.16 1.90 -8.61
N LEU A 98 -1.44 0.79 -8.70
CA LEU A 98 -0.35 0.46 -7.77
C LEU A 98 0.76 1.51 -7.88
N GLN A 99 1.18 2.10 -6.77
CA GLN A 99 2.18 3.17 -6.74
C GLN A 99 3.52 2.74 -7.35
N GLN A 100 3.89 1.46 -7.20
CA GLN A 100 5.07 0.88 -7.82
C GLN A 100 5.00 0.86 -9.35
N ARG A 101 3.83 1.03 -9.97
CA ARG A 101 3.67 1.10 -11.45
C ARG A 101 4.51 2.23 -12.04
N LEU A 102 4.57 3.40 -11.38
CA LEU A 102 5.43 4.49 -11.83
C LEU A 102 6.91 4.12 -11.80
N ILE A 103 7.34 3.34 -10.79
CA ILE A 103 8.72 2.83 -10.72
C ILE A 103 8.98 1.83 -11.85
N ALA A 104 8.01 0.97 -12.15
CA ALA A 104 8.09 0.00 -13.24
C ALA A 104 8.21 0.69 -14.61
N GLU A 105 7.35 1.68 -14.90
CA GLU A 105 7.35 2.43 -16.17
C GLU A 105 8.65 3.22 -16.35
N ALA A 106 9.08 3.96 -15.33
CA ALA A 106 10.33 4.70 -15.35
C ALA A 106 11.54 3.77 -15.57
N SER A 107 11.60 2.66 -14.82
CA SER A 107 12.67 1.66 -14.96
C SER A 107 12.69 1.04 -16.35
N ALA A 108 11.53 0.72 -16.91
CA ALA A 108 11.40 0.19 -18.26
C ALA A 108 11.83 1.22 -19.32
N ALA A 109 11.46 2.49 -19.18
CA ALA A 109 11.88 3.56 -20.08
C ALA A 109 13.40 3.78 -20.06
N ILE A 110 14.01 3.74 -18.86
CA ILE A 110 15.46 3.81 -18.66
C ILE A 110 16.15 2.59 -19.30
N ALA A 111 15.66 1.38 -19.04
CA ALA A 111 16.22 0.15 -19.56
C ALA A 111 16.19 0.08 -21.10
N ARG A 112 15.20 0.73 -21.73
CA ARG A 112 15.10 0.89 -23.18
C ARG A 112 15.91 2.07 -23.74
N GLY A 113 16.56 2.87 -22.88
CA GLY A 113 17.31 4.06 -23.30
C GLY A 113 16.43 5.22 -23.79
N GLN A 114 15.16 5.24 -23.45
CA GLN A 114 14.22 6.29 -23.86
C GLN A 114 14.42 7.57 -23.04
N VAL A 115 14.80 7.44 -21.78
CA VAL A 115 15.12 8.55 -20.87
C VAL A 115 16.41 8.28 -20.12
N GLY A 116 17.17 9.34 -19.81
CA GLY A 116 18.41 9.24 -19.03
C GLY A 116 18.15 9.14 -17.54
N ALA A 117 17.20 9.94 -17.05
CA ALA A 117 16.75 9.92 -15.66
C ALA A 117 15.24 10.19 -15.56
N ALA A 118 14.63 9.66 -14.51
CA ALA A 118 13.22 9.83 -14.17
C ALA A 118 13.08 10.27 -12.71
N LEU A 119 12.05 11.07 -12.43
CA LEU A 119 11.65 11.50 -11.11
C LEU A 119 10.24 10.96 -10.82
N ILE A 120 10.08 10.24 -9.70
CA ILE A 120 8.80 9.70 -9.27
C ILE A 120 8.44 10.35 -7.95
N ILE A 121 7.20 10.82 -7.83
CA ILE A 121 6.78 11.66 -6.71
C ILE A 121 5.35 11.29 -6.31
N GLY A 122 5.07 11.41 -5.01
CA GLY A 122 3.72 11.36 -4.48
C GLY A 122 3.65 12.18 -3.19
N GLY A 123 2.47 12.65 -2.83
CA GLY A 123 2.31 13.44 -1.61
C GLY A 123 0.88 13.83 -1.32
N GLU A 124 0.63 14.19 -0.06
CA GLU A 124 -0.65 14.64 0.49
C GLU A 124 -0.44 15.79 1.48
N SER A 125 -1.47 16.65 1.62
CA SER A 125 -1.52 17.72 2.62
C SER A 125 -2.84 17.74 3.42
N ARG A 126 -3.41 16.56 3.67
CA ARG A 126 -4.75 16.44 4.28
C ARG A 126 -4.84 16.94 5.71
N ALA A 127 -3.75 16.83 6.49
CA ALA A 127 -3.74 17.30 7.87
C ALA A 127 -3.78 18.84 7.91
N ARG A 128 -3.00 19.50 7.05
CA ARG A 128 -3.01 20.94 6.83
C ARG A 128 -4.40 21.42 6.41
N ASP A 129 -4.94 20.86 5.34
CA ASP A 129 -6.23 21.28 4.77
C ASP A 129 -7.35 21.17 5.81
N ARG A 130 -7.34 20.07 6.57
CA ARG A 130 -8.27 19.88 7.68
C ARG A 130 -8.07 20.89 8.81
N ALA A 131 -6.82 21.26 9.14
CA ALA A 131 -6.53 22.26 10.16
C ALA A 131 -7.05 23.65 9.74
N ILE A 132 -6.87 24.05 8.47
CA ILE A 132 -7.38 25.28 7.88
C ILE A 132 -8.91 25.33 7.96
N VAL A 133 -9.59 24.29 7.48
CA VAL A 133 -11.05 24.20 7.50
C VAL A 133 -11.60 24.25 8.92
N LYS A 134 -10.95 23.55 9.87
CA LYS A 134 -11.34 23.59 11.29
C LYS A 134 -11.19 24.97 11.90
N ALA A 135 -10.22 25.76 11.43
CA ALA A 135 -10.04 27.16 11.85
C ALA A 135 -10.99 28.14 11.13
N GLY A 136 -11.90 27.68 10.28
CA GLY A 136 -12.86 28.48 9.52
C GLY A 136 -12.31 29.08 8.24
N GLY A 137 -11.13 28.63 7.80
CA GLY A 137 -10.51 29.04 6.53
C GLY A 137 -10.87 28.13 5.36
N GLU A 138 -10.45 28.54 4.15
CA GLU A 138 -10.50 27.75 2.94
C GLU A 138 -9.10 27.27 2.56
N ALA A 139 -8.92 25.96 2.38
CA ALA A 139 -7.66 25.38 1.99
C ALA A 139 -7.38 25.65 0.50
N THR A 140 -6.42 26.53 0.24
CA THR A 140 -5.94 26.79 -1.12
C THR A 140 -4.93 25.73 -1.53
N GLN A 141 -4.97 25.34 -2.81
CA GLN A 141 -4.05 24.38 -3.40
C GLN A 141 -3.37 25.00 -4.62
N THR A 142 -2.15 24.57 -4.93
CA THR A 142 -1.45 24.99 -6.15
C THR A 142 -2.25 24.59 -7.37
N PRO A 143 -2.65 25.54 -8.23
CA PRO A 143 -3.32 25.21 -9.48
C PRO A 143 -2.34 24.53 -10.43
N GLY A 144 -2.87 23.69 -11.33
CA GLY A 144 -2.10 23.25 -12.50
C GLY A 144 -1.96 24.37 -13.54
N PRO A 145 -1.12 24.19 -14.55
CA PRO A 145 -1.03 25.10 -15.68
C PRO A 145 -2.39 25.14 -16.41
N ASP A 146 -2.81 26.33 -16.85
CA ASP A 146 -4.11 26.54 -17.51
C ASP A 146 -4.25 25.62 -18.75
N GLY A 147 -5.28 24.75 -18.71
CA GLY A 147 -5.60 23.83 -19.82
C GLY A 147 -4.57 22.74 -20.07
N ALA A 148 -3.58 22.57 -19.20
CA ALA A 148 -2.60 21.48 -19.31
C ALA A 148 -3.12 20.21 -18.61
N GLU A 149 -2.88 19.07 -19.27
CA GLU A 149 -3.01 17.73 -18.73
C GLU A 149 -1.65 17.03 -18.83
N PRO A 150 -1.36 16.00 -18.01
CA PRO A 150 -0.16 15.21 -18.19
C PRO A 150 -0.09 14.61 -19.60
N ASP A 151 1.14 14.40 -20.12
CA ASP A 151 1.32 13.75 -21.43
C ASP A 151 0.73 12.34 -21.45
N GLU A 152 0.71 11.67 -20.29
CA GLU A 152 0.12 10.35 -20.11
C GLU A 152 -0.63 10.24 -18.78
N VAL A 153 -1.80 9.58 -18.79
CA VAL A 153 -2.54 9.22 -17.58
C VAL A 153 -2.76 7.71 -17.55
N ILE A 154 -2.32 7.07 -16.48
CA ILE A 154 -2.52 5.64 -16.25
C ILE A 154 -3.81 5.47 -15.43
N HIS A 155 -4.86 4.96 -16.08
CA HIS A 155 -6.15 4.71 -15.47
C HIS A 155 -6.28 3.28 -14.94
N PRO A 156 -7.03 3.04 -13.83
CA PRO A 156 -7.34 1.69 -13.39
C PRO A 156 -8.25 0.97 -14.41
N ALA A 157 -8.05 -0.33 -14.59
CA ALA A 157 -8.77 -1.13 -15.58
C ALA A 157 -10.25 -1.39 -15.24
N GLY A 158 -10.73 -0.99 -14.05
CA GLY A 158 -12.11 -1.19 -13.62
C GLY A 158 -12.38 -0.61 -12.24
N GLU A 159 -13.64 -0.75 -11.79
CA GLU A 159 -14.10 -0.27 -10.50
C GLU A 159 -13.54 -1.10 -9.35
N LEU A 160 -12.98 -0.45 -8.32
CA LEU A 160 -12.36 -1.11 -7.18
C LEU A 160 -13.37 -1.76 -6.22
N MET A 161 -14.63 -1.38 -6.31
CA MET A 161 -15.74 -1.90 -5.51
C MET A 161 -16.93 -2.25 -6.39
N SER A 162 -17.59 -3.36 -6.08
CA SER A 162 -18.83 -3.74 -6.74
C SER A 162 -20.04 -3.00 -6.15
N GLU A 163 -21.14 -2.93 -6.90
CA GLU A 163 -22.39 -2.33 -6.46
C GLU A 163 -22.89 -2.97 -5.15
N VAL A 164 -22.82 -4.31 -5.04
CA VAL A 164 -23.19 -5.06 -3.84
C VAL A 164 -22.36 -4.64 -2.62
N GLU A 165 -21.06 -4.36 -2.80
CA GLU A 165 -20.21 -3.89 -1.71
C GLU A 165 -20.63 -2.47 -1.26
N LEU A 166 -20.96 -1.59 -2.20
CA LEU A 166 -21.40 -0.23 -1.89
C LEU A 166 -22.76 -0.22 -1.15
N GLU A 167 -23.70 -1.04 -1.59
CA GLU A 167 -25.04 -1.13 -1.00
C GLU A 167 -25.07 -1.79 0.39
N ARG A 168 -24.06 -2.61 0.72
CA ARG A 168 -24.03 -3.44 1.93
C ARG A 168 -22.95 -3.03 2.93
N ASP A 169 -22.68 -1.74 3.07
CA ASP A 169 -21.75 -1.17 4.05
C ASP A 169 -20.27 -1.63 3.89
N LEU A 170 -19.86 -2.11 2.72
CA LEU A 170 -18.48 -2.50 2.42
C LEU A 170 -17.68 -1.39 1.73
N ALA A 171 -18.23 -0.18 1.56
CA ALA A 171 -17.53 0.95 0.97
C ALA A 171 -16.31 1.42 1.79
N THR A 172 -16.31 1.17 3.09
CA THR A 172 -15.21 1.55 3.99
C THR A 172 -14.15 0.45 4.02
N PRO A 173 -12.88 0.72 3.69
CA PRO A 173 -11.82 -0.28 3.75
C PRO A 173 -11.75 -1.02 5.09
N ALA A 174 -11.87 -0.32 6.22
CA ALA A 174 -11.85 -0.93 7.54
C ALA A 174 -12.87 -2.06 7.71
N THR A 175 -14.06 -1.94 7.13
CA THR A 175 -15.10 -2.97 7.18
C THR A 175 -14.65 -4.25 6.44
N GLN A 176 -14.12 -4.10 5.23
CA GLN A 176 -13.66 -5.25 4.44
C GLN A 176 -12.47 -5.96 5.09
N TYR A 177 -11.48 -5.20 5.55
CA TYR A 177 -10.31 -5.77 6.23
C TYR A 177 -10.66 -6.43 7.57
N ALA A 178 -11.65 -5.92 8.30
CA ALA A 178 -12.15 -6.55 9.53
C ALA A 178 -12.87 -7.88 9.27
N ILE A 179 -13.58 -8.01 8.15
CA ILE A 179 -14.17 -9.28 7.71
C ILE A 179 -13.08 -10.32 7.38
N VAL A 180 -12.01 -9.89 6.71
CA VAL A 180 -10.84 -10.75 6.47
C VAL A 180 -10.17 -11.14 7.78
N GLU A 181 -10.08 -10.23 8.76
CA GLU A 181 -9.51 -10.51 10.08
C GLU A 181 -10.31 -11.59 10.85
N ASP A 182 -11.65 -11.55 10.76
CA ASP A 182 -12.52 -12.56 11.38
C ASP A 182 -12.31 -13.96 10.74
N ALA A 183 -12.17 -14.00 9.40
CA ALA A 183 -11.84 -15.23 8.69
C ALA A 183 -10.45 -15.77 9.03
N LEU A 184 -9.45 -14.90 9.23
CA LEU A 184 -8.12 -15.26 9.69
C LEU A 184 -8.14 -15.85 11.10
N ALA A 185 -8.87 -15.23 12.03
CA ALA A 185 -9.00 -15.71 13.41
C ALA A 185 -9.66 -17.10 13.47
N GLN A 186 -10.70 -17.32 12.66
CA GLN A 186 -11.37 -18.59 12.56
C GLN A 186 -10.46 -19.68 11.97
N ALA A 187 -9.71 -19.37 10.92
CA ALA A 187 -8.77 -20.30 10.31
C ALA A 187 -7.62 -20.70 11.28
N ASP A 188 -7.23 -19.79 12.17
CA ASP A 188 -6.21 -20.03 13.22
C ASP A 188 -6.77 -20.69 14.48
N GLY A 189 -8.08 -20.84 14.60
CA GLY A 189 -8.74 -21.41 15.76
C GLY A 189 -8.58 -20.57 17.04
N ILE A 190 -8.46 -19.24 16.91
CA ILE A 190 -8.29 -18.33 18.05
C ILE A 190 -9.59 -17.59 18.39
N ASP A 191 -9.81 -17.37 19.67
CA ASP A 191 -10.95 -16.58 20.17
C ASP A 191 -10.70 -15.07 20.06
N ARG A 192 -11.74 -14.29 20.30
CA ARG A 192 -11.71 -12.81 20.23
C ARG A 192 -10.68 -12.19 21.21
N ALA A 193 -10.48 -12.79 22.37
CA ALA A 193 -9.50 -12.27 23.33
C ALA A 193 -8.07 -12.49 22.84
N ALA A 194 -7.79 -13.67 22.30
CA ALA A 194 -6.49 -13.98 21.66
C ALA A 194 -6.26 -13.14 20.42
N LEU A 195 -7.29 -12.91 19.59
CA LEU A 195 -7.22 -12.03 18.42
C LEU A 195 -6.82 -10.60 18.84
N ARG A 196 -7.51 -9.99 19.81
CA ARG A 196 -7.18 -8.63 20.28
C ARG A 196 -5.76 -8.55 20.84
N ARG A 197 -5.29 -9.57 21.58
CA ARG A 197 -3.89 -9.59 22.04
C ARG A 197 -2.93 -9.63 20.87
N ARG A 198 -3.12 -10.53 19.89
CA ARG A 198 -2.29 -10.62 18.68
C ARG A 198 -2.22 -9.31 17.92
N LEU A 199 -3.37 -8.64 17.71
CA LEU A 199 -3.42 -7.34 17.04
C LEU A 199 -2.66 -6.26 17.81
N GLY A 200 -2.83 -6.22 19.14
CA GLY A 200 -2.11 -5.29 20.01
C GLY A 200 -0.60 -5.51 19.99
N GLU A 201 -0.14 -6.76 20.04
CA GLU A 201 1.28 -7.12 20.02
C GLU A 201 1.92 -6.81 18.66
N LEU A 202 1.26 -7.18 17.56
CA LEU A 202 1.74 -6.90 16.21
C LEU A 202 1.87 -5.38 15.98
N TRP A 203 0.82 -4.61 16.27
CA TRP A 203 0.83 -3.16 16.06
C TRP A 203 1.71 -2.41 17.06
N PHE A 204 1.91 -2.91 18.26
CA PHE A 204 2.93 -2.38 19.17
C PHE A 204 4.33 -2.48 18.55
N GLY A 205 4.65 -3.61 17.91
CA GLY A 205 5.92 -3.76 17.19
C GLY A 205 6.07 -2.76 16.03
N PHE A 206 4.99 -2.50 15.27
CA PHE A 206 4.97 -1.48 14.22
C PHE A 206 5.16 -0.07 14.80
N ALA A 207 4.48 0.24 15.91
CA ALA A 207 4.64 1.52 16.62
C ALA A 207 6.07 1.74 17.13
N ALA A 208 6.73 0.68 17.63
CA ALA A 208 8.13 0.74 18.05
C ALA A 208 9.07 1.05 16.88
N VAL A 209 8.88 0.43 15.71
CA VAL A 209 9.65 0.77 14.50
C VAL A 209 9.41 2.22 14.08
N ALA A 210 8.15 2.69 14.09
CA ALA A 210 7.81 4.07 13.76
C ALA A 210 8.45 5.09 14.72
N ALA A 211 8.59 4.76 16.01
CA ALA A 211 9.22 5.64 16.99
C ALA A 211 10.67 5.99 16.64
N ASP A 212 11.38 5.05 16.02
CA ASP A 212 12.76 5.22 15.55
C ASP A 212 12.84 5.82 14.13
N ASN A 213 11.73 5.86 13.38
CA ASN A 213 11.69 6.41 12.05
C ASN A 213 11.49 7.94 12.09
N PRO A 214 12.48 8.78 11.67
CA PRO A 214 12.37 10.23 11.72
C PRO A 214 11.28 10.80 10.81
N THR A 215 10.87 10.07 9.78
CA THR A 215 9.82 10.46 8.83
C THR A 215 8.45 9.85 9.16
N ALA A 216 8.30 9.21 10.33
CA ALA A 216 6.99 8.74 10.77
C ALA A 216 6.12 9.89 11.32
N TRP A 217 4.83 9.86 10.96
CA TRP A 217 3.83 10.84 11.40
C TRP A 217 3.54 10.76 12.90
N ASP A 218 3.43 9.57 13.46
CA ASP A 218 3.21 9.33 14.89
C ASP A 218 4.33 8.47 15.47
N ARG A 219 5.14 9.07 16.32
CA ARG A 219 6.29 8.44 16.99
C ARG A 219 6.04 8.18 18.48
N SER A 220 4.78 8.21 18.90
CA SER A 220 4.40 8.11 20.33
C SER A 220 4.57 6.70 20.92
N ALA A 221 4.69 5.66 20.07
CA ALA A 221 4.84 4.25 20.46
C ALA A 221 3.81 3.79 21.53
N PRO A 222 2.50 3.86 21.27
CA PRO A 222 1.49 3.45 22.22
C PRO A 222 1.60 1.94 22.51
N SER A 223 1.29 1.54 23.76
CA SER A 223 1.28 0.12 24.13
C SER A 223 0.24 -0.68 23.36
N GLY A 224 0.46 -1.98 23.18
CA GLY A 224 -0.51 -2.86 22.51
C GLY A 224 -1.89 -2.82 23.17
N ARG A 225 -1.96 -2.69 24.51
CA ARG A 225 -3.23 -2.50 25.23
C ARG A 225 -3.93 -1.20 24.84
N THR A 226 -3.21 -0.11 24.72
CA THR A 226 -3.74 1.20 24.30
C THR A 226 -4.27 1.14 22.86
N ILE A 227 -3.57 0.44 21.98
CA ILE A 227 -3.93 0.29 20.56
C ILE A 227 -5.28 -0.39 20.40
N VAL A 228 -5.57 -1.44 21.17
CA VAL A 228 -6.83 -2.20 21.05
C VAL A 228 -7.95 -1.71 21.96
N ALA A 229 -7.67 -0.81 22.92
CA ALA A 229 -8.68 -0.26 23.82
C ALA A 229 -9.49 0.83 23.11
N THR A 230 -10.79 0.92 23.45
CA THR A 230 -11.70 1.94 22.88
C THR A 230 -11.81 3.20 23.75
N GLU A 231 -10.76 3.53 24.47
CA GLU A 231 -10.65 4.65 25.39
C GLU A 231 -9.86 5.83 24.79
N GLY A 232 -9.92 7.00 25.39
CA GLY A 232 -9.07 8.14 25.01
C GLY A 232 -9.26 8.63 23.56
N GLY A 233 -10.46 8.46 22.96
CA GLY A 233 -10.74 8.84 21.58
C GLY A 233 -10.34 7.79 20.52
N ASN A 234 -9.81 6.65 20.95
CA ASN A 234 -9.52 5.50 20.09
C ASN A 234 -10.80 4.66 19.88
N ARG A 235 -11.78 5.23 19.16
CA ARG A 235 -13.08 4.58 18.93
C ARG A 235 -12.98 3.33 18.07
N MET A 236 -13.92 2.40 18.22
CA MET A 236 -14.13 1.30 17.28
C MET A 236 -14.53 1.86 15.90
N VAL A 237 -13.95 1.32 14.85
CA VAL A 237 -14.25 1.65 13.44
C VAL A 237 -15.01 0.49 12.80
N ALA A 238 -14.50 -0.71 12.90
CA ALA A 238 -15.13 -1.97 12.48
C ALA A 238 -14.50 -3.09 13.32
N ASP A 239 -15.26 -3.79 14.16
CA ASP A 239 -14.73 -4.79 15.10
C ASP A 239 -13.93 -5.88 14.35
N PRO A 240 -12.67 -6.20 14.73
CA PRO A 240 -11.97 -5.80 15.96
C PRO A 240 -11.16 -4.49 15.84
N TYR A 241 -11.29 -3.72 14.78
CA TYR A 241 -10.43 -2.57 14.50
C TYR A 241 -10.88 -1.30 15.21
N THR A 242 -10.05 -0.86 16.15
CA THR A 242 -10.07 0.51 16.66
C THR A 242 -9.42 1.46 15.65
N ARG A 243 -9.57 2.77 15.85
CA ARG A 243 -8.89 3.78 15.02
C ARG A 243 -7.36 3.57 14.96
N SER A 244 -6.74 3.13 16.06
CA SER A 244 -5.31 2.89 16.15
C SER A 244 -4.84 1.59 15.47
N LEU A 245 -5.74 0.82 14.87
CA LEU A 245 -5.45 -0.33 14.02
C LEU A 245 -5.67 -0.02 12.53
N CYS A 246 -6.12 1.20 12.21
CA CYS A 246 -6.43 1.61 10.85
C CYS A 246 -5.33 2.54 10.31
N SER A 247 -5.14 2.56 9.00
CA SER A 247 -4.27 3.50 8.30
C SER A 247 -4.62 4.96 8.64
N GLN A 248 -3.62 5.77 8.95
CA GLN A 248 -3.76 7.20 9.20
C GLN A 248 -3.54 7.98 7.89
N TRP A 249 -4.63 8.35 7.26
CA TRP A 249 -4.59 9.05 5.96
C TRP A 249 -4.66 10.58 6.05
N ASN A 250 -4.94 11.13 7.26
CA ASN A 250 -4.93 12.58 7.47
C ASN A 250 -3.53 13.01 7.90
N VAL A 251 -2.61 13.01 6.96
CA VAL A 251 -1.20 13.34 7.13
C VAL A 251 -0.77 14.35 6.06
N ASP A 252 0.34 15.03 6.32
CA ASP A 252 1.06 15.83 5.35
C ASP A 252 2.41 15.13 5.12
N ALA A 253 2.59 14.56 3.94
CA ALA A 253 3.80 13.82 3.62
C ALA A 253 4.01 13.77 2.12
N ALA A 254 5.25 13.73 1.69
CA ALA A 254 5.63 13.47 0.29
C ALA A 254 6.90 12.64 0.23
N SER A 255 7.01 11.85 -0.83
CA SER A 255 8.20 11.07 -1.14
C SER A 255 8.58 11.23 -2.59
N ALA A 256 9.89 11.22 -2.86
CA ALA A 256 10.44 11.32 -4.21
C ALA A 256 11.58 10.33 -4.41
N LEU A 257 11.67 9.79 -5.63
CA LEU A 257 12.71 8.88 -6.08
C LEU A 257 13.31 9.41 -7.38
N VAL A 258 14.63 9.42 -7.49
CA VAL A 258 15.34 9.68 -8.74
C VAL A 258 15.92 8.37 -9.25
N LEU A 259 15.49 7.97 -10.43
CA LEU A 259 15.98 6.79 -11.13
C LEU A 259 16.83 7.19 -12.33
N THR A 260 17.84 6.36 -12.62
CA THR A 260 18.70 6.55 -13.80
C THR A 260 19.32 5.23 -14.23
N SER A 261 19.96 5.20 -15.40
CA SER A 261 20.77 4.05 -15.84
C SER A 261 22.13 4.03 -15.14
N VAL A 262 22.80 2.86 -15.16
CA VAL A 262 24.21 2.74 -14.72
C VAL A 262 25.11 3.74 -15.44
N GLU A 263 24.94 3.89 -16.76
CA GLU A 263 25.75 4.82 -17.58
C GLU A 263 25.59 6.28 -17.14
N VAL A 264 24.34 6.71 -16.88
CA VAL A 264 24.08 8.08 -16.44
C VAL A 264 24.56 8.27 -15.00
N ALA A 265 24.39 7.28 -14.11
CA ALA A 265 24.92 7.33 -12.74
C ALA A 265 26.45 7.47 -12.73
N ASP A 266 27.15 6.79 -13.64
CA ASP A 266 28.60 6.91 -13.81
C ASP A 266 28.99 8.33 -14.30
N ARG A 267 28.29 8.85 -15.31
CA ARG A 267 28.51 10.21 -15.84
C ARG A 267 28.25 11.30 -14.80
N LEU A 268 27.25 11.11 -13.94
CA LEU A 268 26.93 12.03 -12.84
C LEU A 268 27.86 11.85 -11.62
N GLY A 269 28.71 10.84 -11.61
CA GLY A 269 29.63 10.56 -10.51
C GLY A 269 28.91 10.04 -9.23
N VAL A 270 27.72 9.44 -9.36
CA VAL A 270 27.01 8.87 -8.21
C VAL A 270 27.83 7.75 -7.58
N PRO A 271 28.14 7.80 -6.27
CA PRO A 271 28.95 6.77 -5.63
C PRO A 271 28.30 5.37 -5.69
N PRO A 272 29.05 4.28 -5.86
CA PRO A 272 28.49 2.92 -5.92
C PRO A 272 27.65 2.54 -4.70
N GLY A 273 28.00 2.98 -3.49
CA GLY A 273 27.24 2.70 -2.26
C GLY A 273 25.89 3.44 -2.16
N GLN A 274 25.66 4.42 -3.02
CA GLN A 274 24.40 5.16 -3.09
C GLN A 274 23.41 4.53 -4.10
N ARG A 275 23.90 3.68 -5.00
CA ARG A 275 23.11 3.09 -6.09
C ARG A 275 22.38 1.86 -5.62
N ILE A 276 21.07 1.85 -5.76
CA ILE A 276 20.22 0.68 -5.46
C ILE A 276 19.58 0.21 -6.77
N ALA A 277 19.86 -1.02 -7.16
CA ALA A 277 19.27 -1.61 -8.36
C ALA A 277 17.79 -1.96 -8.15
N VAL A 278 16.96 -1.69 -9.15
CA VAL A 278 15.61 -2.25 -9.24
C VAL A 278 15.74 -3.59 -9.97
N GLU A 279 15.63 -4.71 -9.24
CA GLU A 279 15.78 -6.03 -9.85
C GLU A 279 14.53 -6.43 -10.63
N ALA A 280 13.35 -6.27 -10.01
CA ALA A 280 12.08 -6.52 -10.67
C ALA A 280 10.94 -5.82 -9.95
N THR A 281 9.89 -5.53 -10.71
CA THR A 281 8.56 -5.20 -10.23
C THR A 281 7.57 -6.22 -10.77
N VAL A 282 6.68 -6.73 -9.92
CA VAL A 282 5.64 -7.66 -10.31
C VAL A 282 4.31 -7.16 -9.80
N GLU A 283 3.27 -7.19 -10.63
CA GLU A 283 1.93 -6.76 -10.24
C GLU A 283 0.85 -7.66 -10.85
N SER A 284 -0.32 -7.63 -10.21
CA SER A 284 -1.56 -8.11 -10.80
C SER A 284 -2.62 -7.02 -10.70
N ASN A 285 -3.32 -6.80 -11.81
CA ASN A 285 -4.44 -5.86 -11.91
C ASN A 285 -5.80 -6.55 -11.74
N LEU A 286 -5.83 -7.79 -11.24
CA LEU A 286 -7.07 -8.52 -10.94
C LEU A 286 -7.88 -7.75 -9.88
N ILE A 287 -9.10 -7.39 -10.24
CA ILE A 287 -10.11 -6.87 -9.31
C ILE A 287 -11.07 -8.00 -8.98
N LEU A 288 -11.03 -8.46 -7.73
CA LEU A 288 -11.92 -9.51 -7.23
C LEU A 288 -12.62 -9.00 -5.96
N PRO A 289 -13.90 -8.58 -6.05
CA PRO A 289 -14.68 -8.12 -4.90
C PRO A 289 -14.70 -9.12 -3.75
N LEU A 290 -14.76 -8.63 -2.52
CA LEU A 290 -14.67 -9.45 -1.32
C LEU A 290 -15.66 -10.64 -1.32
N PRO A 291 -16.96 -10.48 -1.66
CA PRO A 291 -17.90 -11.60 -1.66
C PRO A 291 -17.61 -12.66 -2.73
N GLN A 292 -16.86 -12.33 -3.77
CA GLN A 292 -16.51 -13.28 -4.83
C GLN A 292 -15.30 -14.16 -4.49
N ARG A 293 -14.58 -13.87 -3.42
CA ARG A 293 -13.36 -14.62 -3.04
C ARG A 293 -13.74 -15.97 -2.42
N ALA A 294 -13.08 -17.02 -2.87
CA ALA A 294 -13.31 -18.36 -2.35
C ALA A 294 -12.88 -18.49 -0.89
N GLU A 295 -11.72 -17.92 -0.56
CA GLU A 295 -11.09 -17.91 0.76
C GLU A 295 -10.73 -16.48 1.15
N LEU A 296 -11.23 -16.00 2.29
CA LEU A 296 -10.92 -14.63 2.75
C LEU A 296 -9.61 -14.54 3.51
N GLN A 297 -9.17 -15.64 4.14
CA GLN A 297 -7.93 -15.72 4.93
C GLN A 297 -6.67 -15.92 4.09
N ARG A 298 -6.79 -16.03 2.76
CA ARG A 298 -5.69 -16.16 1.80
C ARG A 298 -5.79 -15.11 0.70
N TRP A 299 -4.68 -14.87 0.03
CA TRP A 299 -4.64 -13.96 -1.12
C TRP A 299 -3.89 -14.59 -2.30
N PRO A 300 -4.55 -15.49 -3.07
CA PRO A 300 -3.91 -16.23 -4.16
C PRO A 300 -3.24 -15.34 -5.21
N ALA A 301 -3.83 -14.18 -5.54
CA ALA A 301 -3.21 -13.24 -6.47
C ALA A 301 -1.85 -12.72 -5.97
N PHE A 302 -1.68 -12.50 -4.66
CA PHE A 302 -0.39 -12.13 -4.09
C PHE A 302 0.60 -13.30 -4.08
N GLU A 303 0.12 -14.53 -3.86
CA GLU A 303 0.95 -15.75 -3.95
C GLU A 303 1.55 -15.89 -5.37
N VAL A 304 0.77 -15.57 -6.42
CA VAL A 304 1.26 -15.54 -7.82
C VAL A 304 2.31 -14.45 -8.02
N VAL A 305 2.06 -13.23 -7.53
CA VAL A 305 3.03 -12.13 -7.60
C VAL A 305 4.34 -12.50 -6.91
N ALA A 306 4.27 -13.06 -5.70
CA ALA A 306 5.46 -13.52 -4.95
C ALA A 306 6.20 -14.64 -5.68
N GLY A 307 5.48 -15.62 -6.27
CA GLY A 307 6.05 -16.71 -7.07
C GLY A 307 6.77 -16.23 -8.32
N ALA A 308 6.18 -15.28 -9.05
CA ALA A 308 6.81 -14.69 -10.23
C ALA A 308 8.08 -13.89 -9.87
N LEU A 309 8.04 -13.12 -8.77
CA LEU A 309 9.21 -12.40 -8.28
C LEU A 309 10.32 -13.36 -7.83
N ALA A 310 9.96 -14.44 -7.10
CA ALA A 310 10.86 -15.50 -6.69
C ALA A 310 11.58 -16.14 -7.90
N THR A 311 10.81 -16.50 -8.92
CA THR A 311 11.30 -17.11 -10.17
C THR A 311 12.29 -16.20 -10.88
N HIS A 312 11.94 -14.91 -11.03
CA HIS A 312 12.81 -13.93 -11.70
C HIS A 312 14.12 -13.71 -10.93
N CYS A 313 14.04 -13.55 -9.60
CA CYS A 313 15.22 -13.28 -8.77
C CYS A 313 16.02 -14.54 -8.42
N GLY A 314 15.54 -15.73 -8.77
CA GLY A 314 16.20 -17.00 -8.47
C GLY A 314 16.29 -17.32 -6.99
N VAL A 315 15.23 -17.02 -6.21
CA VAL A 315 15.15 -17.20 -4.75
C VAL A 315 13.91 -17.99 -4.36
N PRO A 316 13.87 -18.63 -3.17
CA PRO A 316 12.64 -19.23 -2.67
C PRO A 316 11.63 -18.16 -2.25
N VAL A 317 10.32 -18.48 -2.27
CA VAL A 317 9.27 -17.59 -1.75
C VAL A 317 9.37 -17.50 -0.23
N ASP A 318 9.53 -18.65 0.43
CA ASP A 318 9.59 -18.74 1.89
C ASP A 318 10.76 -17.96 2.48
N GLY A 319 10.52 -17.32 3.61
CA GLY A 319 11.50 -16.46 4.28
C GLY A 319 11.61 -15.07 3.67
N GLY A 320 10.56 -14.62 2.97
CA GLY A 320 10.46 -13.25 2.45
C GLY A 320 11.31 -13.02 1.20
N LEU A 321 11.37 -14.01 0.29
CA LEU A 321 12.11 -13.91 -0.97
C LEU A 321 13.62 -13.67 -0.76
N GLY A 322 14.16 -14.08 0.38
CA GLY A 322 15.56 -13.86 0.73
C GLY A 322 15.93 -12.38 0.91
N ALA A 323 14.95 -11.51 1.16
CA ALA A 323 15.19 -10.10 1.45
C ALA A 323 15.60 -9.89 2.92
N GLU A 324 16.71 -9.17 3.12
CA GLU A 324 17.18 -8.76 4.45
C GLU A 324 16.36 -7.56 4.99
N VAL A 325 15.80 -6.77 4.08
CA VAL A 325 15.00 -5.59 4.39
C VAL A 325 13.62 -5.77 3.78
N VAL A 326 12.58 -5.73 4.60
CA VAL A 326 11.18 -5.92 4.15
C VAL A 326 10.34 -4.75 4.63
N ASP A 327 9.51 -4.22 3.75
CA ASP A 327 8.41 -3.32 4.12
C ASP A 327 7.12 -3.79 3.44
N LEU A 328 6.26 -4.46 4.22
CA LEU A 328 4.96 -4.91 3.74
C LEU A 328 3.97 -3.76 3.78
N TYR A 329 3.10 -3.70 2.79
CA TYR A 329 2.01 -2.71 2.77
C TYR A 329 1.06 -2.94 3.94
N ALA A 330 1.14 -2.06 4.94
CA ALA A 330 0.54 -2.24 6.25
C ALA A 330 -0.61 -1.23 6.50
N CYS A 331 -1.65 -1.27 5.66
CA CYS A 331 -2.84 -0.44 5.85
C CYS A 331 -3.72 -0.92 7.00
N PHE A 332 -3.80 -2.24 7.21
CA PHE A 332 -4.53 -2.92 8.27
C PHE A 332 -3.80 -4.20 8.69
N PRO A 333 -4.04 -4.72 9.92
CA PRO A 333 -3.40 -5.95 10.38
C PRO A 333 -3.62 -7.17 9.49
N SER A 334 -4.84 -7.38 8.99
CA SER A 334 -5.14 -8.51 8.09
C SER A 334 -4.37 -8.43 6.77
N ALA A 335 -4.10 -7.23 6.24
CA ALA A 335 -3.27 -7.07 5.05
C ALA A 335 -1.85 -7.57 5.30
N VAL A 336 -1.26 -7.25 6.44
CA VAL A 336 0.08 -7.73 6.83
C VAL A 336 0.07 -9.25 7.00
N GLN A 337 -0.93 -9.80 7.69
CA GLN A 337 -1.01 -11.22 7.99
C GLN A 337 -1.11 -12.09 6.73
N VAL A 338 -1.94 -11.71 5.74
CA VAL A 338 -2.07 -12.49 4.49
C VAL A 338 -0.80 -12.42 3.65
N GLN A 339 -0.10 -11.28 3.61
CA GLN A 339 1.18 -11.14 2.92
C GLN A 339 2.29 -11.94 3.63
N ALA A 340 2.39 -11.82 4.95
CA ALA A 340 3.38 -12.56 5.74
C ALA A 340 3.23 -14.08 5.56
N ARG A 341 1.99 -14.60 5.57
CA ARG A 341 1.71 -16.03 5.30
C ARG A 341 2.17 -16.47 3.92
N ALA A 342 1.83 -15.68 2.88
CA ALA A 342 2.22 -16.00 1.51
C ALA A 342 3.73 -15.98 1.29
N LEU A 343 4.48 -15.23 2.11
CA LEU A 343 5.94 -15.09 2.06
C LEU A 343 6.67 -16.00 3.07
N GLY A 344 5.97 -16.79 3.87
CA GLY A 344 6.58 -17.60 4.93
C GLY A 344 7.31 -16.76 5.98
N LEU A 345 6.82 -15.54 6.27
CA LEU A 345 7.40 -14.65 7.28
C LEU A 345 6.70 -14.79 8.63
N PRO A 346 7.43 -14.74 9.75
CA PRO A 346 6.82 -14.66 11.07
C PRO A 346 6.12 -13.32 11.28
N LEU A 347 5.10 -13.28 12.14
CA LEU A 347 4.41 -12.03 12.53
C LEU A 347 5.25 -11.26 13.57
N ASP A 348 6.46 -10.89 13.17
CA ASP A 348 7.41 -10.08 13.92
C ASP A 348 7.64 -8.77 13.17
N ALA A 349 7.24 -7.64 13.76
CA ALA A 349 7.32 -6.33 13.12
C ALA A 349 8.72 -5.99 12.60
N ALA A 350 9.77 -6.38 13.31
CA ALA A 350 11.16 -6.15 12.88
C ALA A 350 11.52 -6.86 11.56
N ARG A 351 10.71 -7.85 11.15
CA ARG A 351 10.85 -8.60 9.90
C ARG A 351 9.85 -8.18 8.83
N LEU A 352 8.90 -7.30 9.16
CA LEU A 352 7.75 -6.98 8.30
C LEU A 352 7.72 -5.52 7.87
N THR A 353 8.41 -4.63 8.58
CA THR A 353 8.41 -3.20 8.27
C THR A 353 9.71 -2.52 8.69
N VAL A 354 10.11 -1.51 7.91
CA VAL A 354 11.16 -0.54 8.27
C VAL A 354 10.59 0.87 8.44
N THR A 355 9.34 1.09 8.01
CA THR A 355 8.64 2.37 8.18
C THR A 355 7.86 2.46 9.49
N GLY A 356 7.33 1.35 10.00
CA GLY A 356 6.37 1.29 11.10
C GLY A 356 4.91 1.28 10.63
N GLY A 357 4.66 1.10 9.33
CA GLY A 357 3.33 0.92 8.73
C GLY A 357 2.46 2.17 8.70
N MET A 358 1.37 2.10 7.94
CA MET A 358 0.55 3.26 7.59
C MET A 358 -0.27 3.84 8.75
N THR A 359 -0.40 3.15 9.86
CA THR A 359 -1.04 3.66 11.06
C THR A 359 -0.16 4.70 11.76
N PHE A 360 1.14 4.43 11.87
CA PHE A 360 2.10 5.24 12.62
C PHE A 360 3.00 6.06 11.71
N ALA A 361 3.61 5.45 10.70
CA ALA A 361 4.40 6.20 9.71
C ALA A 361 3.54 7.18 8.90
N GLY A 362 2.26 6.91 8.79
CA GLY A 362 1.32 7.65 7.96
C GLY A 362 0.97 6.89 6.67
N GLY A 363 -0.27 7.05 6.24
CA GLY A 363 -0.80 6.45 5.02
C GLY A 363 -1.30 7.52 4.06
N PRO A 364 -0.42 8.32 3.46
CA PRO A 364 -0.80 9.42 2.58
C PRO A 364 -1.33 8.88 1.25
N LEU A 365 -2.52 8.28 1.27
CA LEU A 365 -3.26 7.68 0.17
C LEU A 365 -2.32 6.98 -0.84
N ASN A 366 -2.00 7.65 -1.93
CA ASN A 366 -1.26 7.06 -3.06
C ASN A 366 0.26 7.33 -2.99
N ASN A 367 0.83 7.53 -1.79
CA ASN A 367 2.26 7.76 -1.57
C ASN A 367 2.91 6.74 -0.60
N ALA A 368 2.15 5.85 0.02
CA ALA A 368 2.68 4.96 1.07
C ALA A 368 3.78 4.02 0.55
N ALA A 369 3.61 3.40 -0.63
CA ALA A 369 4.63 2.51 -1.19
C ALA A 369 5.89 3.28 -1.68
N LEU A 370 5.77 4.55 -2.03
CA LEU A 370 6.94 5.38 -2.32
C LEU A 370 7.72 5.68 -1.04
N ALA A 371 7.05 6.01 0.07
CA ALA A 371 7.68 6.19 1.38
C ALA A 371 8.37 4.90 1.85
N SER A 372 7.72 3.74 1.69
CA SER A 372 8.31 2.42 1.94
C SER A 372 9.56 2.18 1.10
N THR A 373 9.52 2.55 -0.18
CA THR A 373 10.67 2.42 -1.09
C THR A 373 11.83 3.28 -0.63
N VAL A 374 11.60 4.53 -0.22
CA VAL A 374 12.63 5.42 0.34
C VAL A 374 13.30 4.76 1.55
N ALA A 375 12.51 4.31 2.52
CA ALA A 375 13.03 3.72 3.76
C ALA A 375 13.84 2.44 3.49
N VAL A 376 13.37 1.58 2.57
CA VAL A 376 14.10 0.36 2.16
C VAL A 376 15.42 0.72 1.46
N VAL A 377 15.43 1.70 0.55
CA VAL A 377 16.64 2.19 -0.13
C VAL A 377 17.66 2.71 0.88
N GLU A 378 17.26 3.55 1.83
CA GLU A 378 18.15 4.07 2.88
C GLU A 378 18.74 2.93 3.73
N ARG A 379 17.92 1.95 4.10
CA ARG A 379 18.39 0.79 4.86
C ARG A 379 19.36 -0.08 4.07
N LEU A 380 19.10 -0.32 2.77
CA LEU A 380 20.02 -1.04 1.88
C LEU A 380 21.35 -0.33 1.72
N ARG A 381 21.35 1.00 1.56
CA ARG A 381 22.59 1.82 1.50
C ARG A 381 23.39 1.70 2.78
N HIS A 382 22.73 1.73 3.93
CA HIS A 382 23.39 1.55 5.21
C HIS A 382 24.06 0.16 5.33
N LEU A 383 23.40 -0.90 4.91
CA LEU A 383 23.96 -2.26 4.89
C LEU A 383 25.13 -2.38 3.89
N ALA A 384 25.04 -1.73 2.73
CA ALA A 384 26.11 -1.73 1.74
C ALA A 384 27.39 -1.05 2.24
N THR A 385 27.28 0.03 3.01
CA THR A 385 28.43 0.72 3.64
C THR A 385 29.15 -0.16 4.65
N ALA A 386 28.46 -1.11 5.27
CA ALA A 386 29.04 -2.13 6.15
C ALA A 386 29.74 -3.28 5.39
N GLY A 387 29.86 -3.19 4.04
CA GLY A 387 30.51 -4.17 3.18
C GLY A 387 29.63 -5.36 2.80
N GLY A 388 28.35 -5.33 3.13
CA GLY A 388 27.33 -6.34 2.79
C GLY A 388 26.69 -6.11 1.41
N SER A 389 26.13 -7.19 0.83
CA SER A 389 25.17 -7.12 -0.26
C SER A 389 23.83 -7.55 0.30
N ALA A 390 22.78 -6.75 0.12
CA ALA A 390 21.47 -6.99 0.69
C ALA A 390 20.37 -6.72 -0.35
N ARG A 391 19.28 -7.46 -0.22
CA ARG A 391 18.04 -7.26 -0.98
C ARG A 391 16.95 -6.65 -0.12
N GLY A 392 16.08 -5.86 -0.75
CA GLY A 392 14.93 -5.23 -0.13
C GLY A 392 13.64 -5.58 -0.86
N LEU A 393 12.62 -5.96 -0.10
CA LEU A 393 11.28 -6.24 -0.60
C LEU A 393 10.33 -5.12 -0.18
N VAL A 394 9.68 -4.52 -1.15
CA VAL A 394 8.56 -3.58 -0.92
C VAL A 394 7.31 -4.17 -1.56
N THR A 395 6.21 -4.20 -0.81
CA THR A 395 4.91 -4.61 -1.36
C THR A 395 3.96 -3.43 -1.50
N ALA A 396 2.98 -3.56 -2.36
CA ALA A 396 1.93 -2.58 -2.58
C ALA A 396 0.57 -3.24 -2.73
N ILE A 397 -0.47 -2.51 -2.32
CA ILE A 397 -1.87 -2.94 -2.47
C ILE A 397 -2.65 -1.79 -3.07
N SER A 398 -3.47 -2.08 -4.07
CA SER A 398 -4.52 -1.18 -4.52
C SER A 398 -5.88 -1.85 -4.41
N GLY A 399 -6.91 -1.08 -4.05
CA GLY A 399 -8.20 -1.61 -3.60
C GLY A 399 -8.08 -2.34 -2.25
N MET A 400 -9.08 -3.14 -1.91
CA MET A 400 -9.15 -3.87 -0.63
C MET A 400 -8.66 -5.32 -0.84
N LEU A 401 -7.34 -5.54 -0.83
CA LEU A 401 -6.71 -6.82 -1.14
C LEU A 401 -7.14 -7.37 -2.52
N THR A 402 -7.21 -6.51 -3.54
CA THR A 402 -7.55 -6.94 -4.90
C THR A 402 -6.32 -6.98 -5.78
N LYS A 403 -5.63 -5.85 -5.93
CA LYS A 403 -4.47 -5.71 -6.81
C LYS A 403 -3.18 -5.74 -5.98
N PRO A 404 -2.45 -6.85 -5.99
CA PRO A 404 -1.15 -6.96 -5.33
C PRO A 404 -0.02 -6.46 -6.20
N GLY A 405 1.01 -5.91 -5.56
CA GLY A 405 2.29 -5.65 -6.18
C GLY A 405 3.46 -5.96 -5.23
N ALA A 406 4.59 -6.31 -5.81
CA ALA A 406 5.85 -6.51 -5.08
C ALA A 406 7.03 -6.06 -5.94
N MET A 407 8.05 -5.54 -5.28
CA MET A 407 9.27 -5.05 -5.92
C MET A 407 10.49 -5.55 -5.15
N MET A 408 11.50 -6.02 -5.89
CA MET A 408 12.81 -6.40 -5.34
C MET A 408 13.85 -5.35 -5.70
N LEU A 409 14.50 -4.85 -4.67
CA LEU A 409 15.63 -3.90 -4.73
C LEU A 409 16.91 -4.58 -4.27
N SER A 410 18.06 -4.11 -4.75
CA SER A 410 19.36 -4.67 -4.34
C SER A 410 20.44 -3.60 -4.20
N SER A 411 21.25 -3.71 -3.16
CA SER A 411 22.47 -2.90 -2.98
C SER A 411 23.65 -3.39 -3.81
N SER A 412 23.47 -4.44 -4.62
CA SER A 412 24.45 -4.95 -5.57
C SER A 412 23.87 -4.97 -6.98
N THR A 413 24.75 -5.07 -7.97
CA THR A 413 24.31 -5.29 -9.35
C THR A 413 23.55 -6.61 -9.45
N SER A 414 22.34 -6.58 -10.02
CA SER A 414 21.53 -7.79 -10.21
C SER A 414 22.19 -8.74 -11.21
N PRO A 415 22.18 -10.06 -10.97
CA PRO A 415 22.61 -11.05 -11.95
C PRO A 415 21.64 -11.16 -13.13
N THR A 416 20.38 -10.76 -12.93
CA THR A 416 19.31 -10.75 -13.94
C THR A 416 19.06 -9.34 -14.45
N ARG A 417 18.50 -9.23 -15.66
CA ARG A 417 18.02 -7.94 -16.18
C ARG A 417 16.78 -7.51 -15.40
N PHE A 418 16.60 -6.20 -15.27
CA PHE A 418 15.34 -5.65 -14.80
C PHE A 418 14.16 -6.22 -15.57
N ALA A 419 13.09 -6.57 -14.86
CA ALA A 419 11.80 -6.95 -15.42
C ALA A 419 10.65 -6.23 -14.71
N ALA A 420 9.69 -5.76 -15.51
CA ALA A 420 8.37 -5.35 -15.07
C ALA A 420 7.39 -6.42 -15.55
N LEU A 421 6.78 -7.15 -14.63
CA LEU A 421 5.92 -8.30 -14.92
C LEU A 421 4.49 -8.00 -14.50
N ASP A 422 3.55 -8.17 -15.42
CA ASP A 422 2.12 -8.24 -15.13
C ASP A 422 1.70 -9.72 -15.17
N VAL A 423 1.20 -10.20 -14.03
CA VAL A 423 0.77 -11.61 -13.86
C VAL A 423 -0.74 -11.70 -13.64
N THR A 424 -1.50 -10.75 -14.19
CA THR A 424 -2.95 -10.66 -14.00
C THR A 424 -3.68 -11.91 -14.51
N ASP A 425 -3.30 -12.44 -15.65
CA ASP A 425 -3.93 -13.64 -16.21
C ASP A 425 -3.71 -14.87 -15.32
N GLU A 426 -2.48 -15.11 -14.86
CA GLU A 426 -2.18 -16.19 -13.93
C GLU A 426 -2.88 -16.01 -12.58
N ALA A 427 -2.94 -14.79 -12.07
CA ALA A 427 -3.67 -14.47 -10.83
C ALA A 427 -5.17 -14.73 -10.98
N THR A 428 -5.75 -14.44 -12.16
CA THR A 428 -7.15 -14.69 -12.46
C THR A 428 -7.44 -16.20 -12.48
N ASP A 429 -6.61 -17.00 -13.12
CA ASP A 429 -6.74 -18.46 -13.16
C ASP A 429 -6.64 -19.09 -11.77
N ARG A 430 -5.81 -18.52 -10.89
CA ARG A 430 -5.61 -19.00 -9.50
C ARG A 430 -6.65 -18.45 -8.51
N SER A 431 -7.49 -17.50 -8.93
CA SER A 431 -8.47 -16.81 -8.09
C SER A 431 -9.87 -16.83 -8.73
N PRO A 432 -10.47 -18.01 -8.98
CA PRO A 432 -11.77 -18.08 -9.62
C PRO A 432 -12.84 -17.37 -8.79
N ALA A 433 -13.62 -16.50 -9.45
CA ALA A 433 -14.68 -15.75 -8.82
C ALA A 433 -15.88 -16.65 -8.49
N LEU A 434 -16.37 -16.56 -7.25
CA LEU A 434 -17.64 -17.19 -6.88
C LEU A 434 -18.83 -16.30 -7.28
N PRO A 435 -19.95 -16.90 -7.74
CA PRO A 435 -21.15 -16.13 -8.06
C PRO A 435 -21.74 -15.48 -6.80
N VAL A 436 -22.12 -14.20 -6.93
CA VAL A 436 -22.84 -13.45 -5.91
C VAL A 436 -24.33 -13.54 -6.21
N ASP A 437 -25.10 -13.91 -5.18
CA ASP A 437 -26.56 -14.01 -5.22
C ASP A 437 -27.14 -13.06 -4.17
N PRO A 438 -27.62 -11.88 -4.55
CA PRO A 438 -28.19 -10.91 -3.59
C PRO A 438 -29.50 -11.41 -2.93
N ASP A 439 -30.17 -12.36 -3.58
CA ASP A 439 -31.46 -12.93 -3.12
C ASP A 439 -31.26 -14.25 -2.35
N LEU A 440 -30.02 -14.60 -1.98
CA LEU A 440 -29.75 -15.80 -1.22
C LEU A 440 -30.55 -15.82 0.08
N ALA A 441 -31.33 -16.87 0.29
CA ALA A 441 -32.23 -17.03 1.43
C ALA A 441 -32.04 -18.38 2.10
N GLY A 442 -32.57 -18.52 3.32
CA GLY A 442 -32.51 -19.75 4.12
C GLY A 442 -31.19 -19.90 4.86
N GLU A 443 -30.76 -21.15 5.08
CA GLU A 443 -29.57 -21.45 5.86
C GLU A 443 -28.28 -21.16 5.07
N ALA A 444 -27.35 -20.47 5.74
CA ALA A 444 -26.04 -20.13 5.20
C ALA A 444 -24.98 -20.16 6.30
N VAL A 445 -23.71 -20.17 5.88
CA VAL A 445 -22.56 -20.09 6.79
C VAL A 445 -21.84 -18.76 6.60
N ILE A 446 -21.54 -18.07 7.70
CA ILE A 446 -20.70 -16.87 7.68
C ILE A 446 -19.27 -17.26 7.28
N VAL A 447 -18.74 -16.57 6.29
CA VAL A 447 -17.35 -16.73 5.84
C VAL A 447 -16.41 -15.75 6.56
N GLY A 448 -16.94 -14.59 6.89
CA GLY A 448 -16.33 -13.58 7.73
C GLY A 448 -17.35 -12.49 8.04
N ALA A 449 -17.22 -11.85 9.19
CA ALA A 449 -18.13 -10.83 9.66
C ALA A 449 -17.43 -9.74 10.46
N THR A 450 -18.08 -8.59 10.54
CA THR A 450 -17.68 -7.48 11.41
C THR A 450 -18.88 -6.77 11.99
N VAL A 451 -18.64 -5.91 12.99
CA VAL A 451 -19.65 -5.01 13.55
C VAL A 451 -19.18 -3.57 13.41
N ILE A 452 -20.01 -2.75 12.80
CA ILE A 452 -19.75 -1.32 12.59
C ILE A 452 -20.69 -0.46 13.43
N PRO A 453 -20.26 0.69 13.96
CA PRO A 453 -21.16 1.68 14.54
C PRO A 453 -21.87 2.43 13.40
N THR A 454 -23.20 2.64 13.54
CA THR A 454 -23.95 3.51 12.64
C THR A 454 -23.98 4.95 13.16
N PHE A 455 -24.43 5.90 12.33
CA PHE A 455 -24.61 7.30 12.71
C PHE A 455 -25.67 7.49 13.80
N GLU A 456 -26.62 6.56 13.92
CA GLU A 456 -27.71 6.56 14.89
C GLU A 456 -27.28 5.95 16.24
N GLY A 457 -26.01 5.52 16.37
CA GLY A 457 -25.50 4.87 17.56
C GLY A 457 -25.88 3.39 17.69
N ILE A 458 -26.57 2.84 16.68
CA ILE A 458 -26.89 1.42 16.57
C ILE A 458 -25.62 0.69 16.07
N ARG A 459 -25.41 -0.55 16.50
CA ARG A 459 -24.37 -1.40 15.95
C ARG A 459 -24.97 -2.30 14.88
N ARG A 460 -24.36 -2.26 13.68
CA ARG A 460 -24.74 -3.11 12.56
C ARG A 460 -23.73 -4.23 12.37
N ALA A 461 -24.21 -5.47 12.29
CA ALA A 461 -23.39 -6.60 11.84
C ALA A 461 -23.41 -6.65 10.32
N VAL A 462 -22.24 -6.86 9.71
CA VAL A 462 -22.03 -7.04 8.26
C VAL A 462 -21.31 -8.35 8.06
N ALA A 463 -21.81 -9.22 7.19
CA ALA A 463 -21.22 -10.52 6.96
C ALA A 463 -21.20 -10.90 5.48
N VAL A 464 -20.12 -11.56 5.05
CA VAL A 464 -20.08 -12.35 3.83
C VAL A 464 -20.52 -13.76 4.17
N VAL A 465 -21.54 -14.27 3.51
CA VAL A 465 -22.10 -15.60 3.74
C VAL A 465 -21.98 -16.49 2.51
N GLY A 466 -21.97 -17.80 2.73
CA GLY A 466 -21.94 -18.81 1.68
C GLY A 466 -23.10 -19.79 1.83
N SER A 467 -23.67 -20.23 0.69
CA SER A 467 -24.71 -21.26 0.68
C SER A 467 -24.18 -22.59 1.26
N THR A 468 -25.06 -23.29 1.99
CA THR A 468 -24.79 -24.64 2.54
C THR A 468 -25.21 -25.76 1.59
N ALA A 469 -25.90 -25.45 0.46
CA ALA A 469 -26.50 -26.42 -0.42
C ALA A 469 -25.50 -27.46 -0.93
N SER A 470 -25.81 -28.73 -0.70
CA SER A 470 -25.09 -29.88 -1.21
C SER A 470 -25.29 -30.03 -2.73
N GLY A 471 -24.21 -30.04 -3.49
CA GLY A 471 -24.19 -30.45 -4.92
C GLY A 471 -24.31 -29.34 -5.96
N GLY A 472 -24.18 -28.06 -5.57
CA GLY A 472 -24.23 -26.92 -6.48
C GLY A 472 -23.02 -25.99 -6.38
N VAL A 473 -22.99 -25.02 -7.29
CA VAL A 473 -22.05 -23.88 -7.24
C VAL A 473 -22.22 -23.16 -5.92
N ARG A 474 -21.13 -22.99 -5.17
CA ARG A 474 -21.14 -22.16 -3.96
C ARG A 474 -21.52 -20.75 -4.32
N ARG A 475 -22.61 -20.23 -3.74
CA ARG A 475 -23.05 -18.85 -3.92
C ARG A 475 -22.63 -18.02 -2.71
N ARG A 476 -22.38 -16.77 -2.91
CA ARG A 476 -22.04 -15.79 -1.87
C ARG A 476 -23.11 -14.72 -1.80
N SER A 477 -23.25 -14.11 -0.65
CA SER A 477 -24.01 -12.88 -0.48
C SER A 477 -23.38 -12.01 0.61
N VAL A 478 -23.67 -10.72 0.58
CA VAL A 478 -23.38 -9.79 1.67
C VAL A 478 -24.68 -9.47 2.38
N VAL A 479 -24.70 -9.69 3.69
CA VAL A 479 -25.91 -9.54 4.51
C VAL A 479 -25.62 -8.64 5.71
N THR A 480 -26.66 -7.93 6.17
CA THR A 480 -26.56 -7.00 7.30
C THR A 480 -27.61 -7.30 8.36
N SER A 481 -27.34 -6.93 9.62
CA SER A 481 -28.33 -7.02 10.70
C SER A 481 -28.14 -5.87 11.68
N ASP A 482 -29.19 -5.10 11.93
CA ASP A 482 -29.24 -4.03 12.93
C ASP A 482 -29.69 -4.54 14.32
N ARG A 483 -29.86 -5.86 14.48
CA ARG A 483 -30.22 -6.45 15.76
C ARG A 483 -29.04 -6.45 16.71
N ASP A 484 -29.16 -5.75 17.83
CA ASP A 484 -28.07 -5.61 18.81
C ASP A 484 -27.59 -6.95 19.36
N VAL A 485 -28.48 -7.94 19.51
CA VAL A 485 -28.12 -9.30 19.94
C VAL A 485 -27.18 -9.98 18.92
N VAL A 486 -27.41 -9.80 17.62
CA VAL A 486 -26.56 -10.34 16.56
C VAL A 486 -25.22 -9.64 16.57
N ALA A 487 -25.22 -8.30 16.60
CA ALA A 487 -24.02 -7.49 16.64
C ALA A 487 -23.16 -7.79 17.89
N SER A 488 -23.79 -7.89 19.08
CA SER A 488 -23.12 -8.24 20.33
C SER A 488 -22.47 -9.63 20.25
N SER A 489 -23.20 -10.63 19.75
CA SER A 489 -22.70 -11.99 19.64
C SER A 489 -21.52 -12.11 18.66
N ILE A 490 -21.55 -11.38 17.53
CA ILE A 490 -20.40 -11.35 16.57
C ILE A 490 -19.21 -10.64 17.19
N ALA A 491 -19.40 -9.51 17.86
CA ALA A 491 -18.32 -8.77 18.51
C ALA A 491 -17.64 -9.57 19.65
N GLU A 492 -18.39 -10.42 20.33
CA GLU A 492 -17.90 -11.21 21.46
C GLU A 492 -17.26 -12.54 21.02
N LEU A 493 -17.90 -13.24 20.08
CA LEU A 493 -17.54 -14.63 19.73
C LEU A 493 -16.93 -14.80 18.33
N GLY A 494 -17.00 -13.77 17.47
CA GLY A 494 -16.70 -13.88 16.05
C GLY A 494 -17.91 -14.31 15.23
N GLY A 495 -17.80 -14.14 13.91
CA GLY A 495 -18.84 -14.51 12.96
C GLY A 495 -18.49 -15.73 12.11
N ALA A 496 -17.26 -15.83 11.63
CA ALA A 496 -16.84 -16.83 10.67
C ALA A 496 -17.06 -18.28 11.18
N GLY A 497 -17.59 -19.13 10.31
CA GLY A 497 -17.93 -20.52 10.60
C GLY A 497 -19.32 -20.74 11.22
N ARG A 498 -20.04 -19.67 11.58
CA ARG A 498 -21.37 -19.78 12.21
C ARG A 498 -22.49 -19.94 11.19
N VAL A 499 -23.51 -20.73 11.56
CA VAL A 499 -24.73 -20.90 10.75
C VAL A 499 -25.68 -19.74 11.03
N VAL A 500 -26.31 -19.26 9.99
CA VAL A 500 -27.28 -18.15 10.03
C VAL A 500 -28.50 -18.46 9.17
N THR A 501 -29.61 -17.80 9.48
CA THR A 501 -30.81 -17.82 8.64
C THR A 501 -30.96 -16.48 7.94
N LEU A 502 -31.01 -16.50 6.61
CA LEU A 502 -31.17 -15.33 5.74
C LEU A 502 -32.65 -15.10 5.42
N ASP A 503 -33.06 -13.83 5.39
CA ASP A 503 -34.44 -13.43 5.09
C ASP A 503 -34.74 -13.23 3.59
N GLY A 504 -33.71 -13.33 2.72
CA GLY A 504 -33.84 -13.08 1.28
C GLY A 504 -33.96 -11.61 0.89
N MET A 505 -33.86 -10.69 1.86
CA MET A 505 -33.88 -9.24 1.65
C MET A 505 -32.55 -8.58 2.06
N GLY A 506 -31.51 -9.41 2.25
CA GLY A 506 -30.20 -8.98 2.68
C GLY A 506 -30.01 -8.86 4.19
N GLY A 507 -30.97 -9.35 5.00
CA GLY A 507 -30.89 -9.46 6.44
C GLY A 507 -30.55 -10.87 6.93
N PHE A 508 -30.09 -11.00 8.18
CA PHE A 508 -29.81 -12.29 8.78
C PHE A 508 -29.99 -12.35 10.30
N ASN A 509 -30.20 -13.56 10.79
CA ASN A 509 -30.23 -13.92 12.19
C ASN A 509 -29.24 -15.06 12.47
N LEU A 510 -28.69 -15.09 13.69
CA LEU A 510 -27.92 -16.24 14.16
C LEU A 510 -28.89 -17.40 14.44
N SER A 511 -28.56 -18.59 13.95
CA SER A 511 -29.32 -19.81 14.21
C SER A 511 -28.97 -20.38 15.55
#